data_dc2c6d117df87a87bf9d77467ecc6e71
#
_entry.id   dc2c6d117df87a87bf9d77467ecc6e71
#
_cell.length_a   1.000
_cell.length_b   1.000
_cell.length_c   1.000
_cell.angle_alpha   90.00
_cell.angle_beta   90.00
_cell.angle_gamma   90.00
#
_symmetry.space_group_name_H-M   'P 1'
#
loop_
_entity.id
_entity.type
_entity.pdbx_description
1 polymer ?
#
loop_
_entity_poly.entity_id
_entity_poly.type
_entity_poly.pdbx_seq_one_letter_code
_entity_poly.pdbx_strand_id
1 'polypeptide(L)' 'MIRLNNETPSSVLQEVKKGDLVTDTFSKTGLVESVETSDDGLYRIYTFHLVTGRTITIKR' A
#
# COMPACT_ATOMS: atom_id res chain seq x y z
N MET A 1 2.96 12.29 4.52
CA MET A 1 3.05 11.28 3.47
C MET A 1 3.51 9.95 4.05
N ILE A 2 2.84 8.88 3.70
CA ILE A 2 3.14 7.55 4.23
C ILE A 2 4.07 6.84 3.25
N ARG A 3 5.19 6.33 3.75
CA ARG A 3 6.14 5.57 2.92
C ARG A 3 5.86 4.09 3.06
N LEU A 4 5.67 3.42 1.92
CA LEU A 4 5.32 2.01 1.84
C LEU A 4 6.48 1.21 1.26
N ASN A 5 6.91 0.19 1.98
CA ASN A 5 7.94 -0.75 1.53
C ASN A 5 7.75 -2.08 2.26
N ASN A 6 8.60 -3.07 1.96
CA ASN A 6 8.48 -4.38 2.56
C ASN A 6 8.82 -4.40 4.06
N GLU A 7 9.36 -3.32 4.60
CA GLU A 7 9.66 -3.19 6.02
C GLU A 7 8.61 -2.40 6.78
N THR A 8 7.63 -1.83 6.09
CA THR A 8 6.56 -1.09 6.74
C THR A 8 5.77 -2.04 7.65
N PRO A 9 5.59 -1.69 8.94
CA PRO A 9 4.85 -2.56 9.86
C PRO A 9 3.42 -2.81 9.39
N SER A 10 2.91 -4.02 9.67
CA SER A 10 1.54 -4.37 9.32
C SER A 10 0.52 -3.41 9.91
N SER A 11 0.78 -2.90 11.11
CA SER A 11 -0.12 -1.92 11.75
C SER A 11 -0.27 -0.65 10.92
N VAL A 12 0.82 -0.21 10.28
CA VAL A 12 0.77 0.97 9.39
C VAL A 12 0.02 0.63 8.11
N LEU A 13 0.31 -0.54 7.52
CA LEU A 13 -0.35 -0.97 6.28
C LEU A 13 -1.87 -1.07 6.46
N GLN A 14 -2.31 -1.54 7.63
CA GLN A 14 -3.74 -1.70 7.93
C GLN A 14 -4.44 -0.36 8.13
N GLU A 15 -3.72 0.69 8.45
CA GLU A 15 -4.29 2.02 8.68
C GLU A 15 -4.37 2.87 7.42
N VAL A 16 -3.67 2.48 6.35
CA VAL A 16 -3.73 3.21 5.08
C VAL A 16 -5.12 3.06 4.49
N LYS A 17 -5.71 4.18 4.10
CA LYS A 17 -7.08 4.22 3.61
C LYS A 17 -7.20 5.18 2.43
N LYS A 18 -8.35 5.16 1.78
CA LYS A 18 -8.69 6.08 0.70
C LYS A 18 -8.44 7.52 1.13
N GLY A 19 -7.76 8.27 0.28
CA GLY A 19 -7.43 9.67 0.53
C GLY A 19 -6.08 9.90 1.17
N ASP A 20 -5.40 8.85 1.64
CA ASP A 20 -4.06 8.99 2.18
C ASP A 20 -3.04 9.17 1.07
N LEU A 21 -2.06 10.05 1.30
CA LEU A 21 -0.96 10.26 0.37
C LEU A 21 0.15 9.28 0.70
N VAL A 22 0.52 8.45 -0.26
CA VAL A 22 1.52 7.40 -0.08
C VAL A 22 2.60 7.48 -1.15
N THR A 23 3.76 6.91 -0.84
CA THR A 23 4.86 6.76 -1.79
C THR A 23 5.57 5.43 -1.52
N ASP A 24 6.20 4.86 -2.55
CA ASP A 24 6.99 3.63 -2.39
C ASP A 24 8.48 3.87 -2.71
N THR A 25 9.27 2.79 -2.71
CA THR A 25 10.71 2.86 -2.99
C THR A 25 11.01 3.18 -4.45
N PHE A 26 10.02 3.06 -5.35
CA PHE A 26 10.16 3.35 -6.76
C PHE A 26 9.58 4.72 -7.12
N SER A 27 9.34 5.55 -6.12
CA SER A 27 8.80 6.91 -6.28
C SER A 27 7.39 6.95 -6.86
N LYS A 28 6.64 5.87 -6.76
CA LYS A 28 5.21 5.90 -7.05
C LYS A 28 4.52 6.65 -5.92
N THR A 29 3.99 7.81 -6.23
CA THR A 29 3.40 8.70 -5.24
C THR A 29 2.02 9.13 -5.69
N GLY A 30 1.08 9.13 -4.77
CA GLY A 30 -0.27 9.59 -5.05
C GLY A 30 -1.23 9.29 -3.92
N LEU A 31 -2.47 9.75 -4.11
CA LEU A 31 -3.54 9.48 -3.16
C LEU A 31 -4.09 8.08 -3.39
N VAL A 32 -4.38 7.39 -2.30
CA VAL A 32 -4.98 6.06 -2.35
C VAL A 32 -6.44 6.18 -2.78
N GLU A 33 -6.81 5.45 -3.83
CA GLU A 33 -8.19 5.35 -4.29
C GLU A 33 -8.90 4.18 -3.60
N SER A 34 -8.22 3.03 -3.51
CA SER A 34 -8.77 1.85 -2.84
C SER A 34 -7.64 0.96 -2.34
N VAL A 35 -7.98 0.09 -1.39
CA VAL A 35 -7.04 -0.85 -0.79
C VAL A 35 -7.64 -2.24 -0.88
N GLU A 36 -6.84 -3.19 -1.37
CA GLU A 36 -7.21 -4.60 -1.39
C GLU A 36 -6.22 -5.38 -0.54
N THR A 37 -6.70 -6.37 0.17
CA THR A 37 -5.85 -7.28 0.93
C THR A 37 -6.19 -8.71 0.55
N SER A 38 -5.16 -9.55 0.46
CA SER A 38 -5.33 -10.97 0.25
C SER A 38 -4.30 -11.71 1.08
N ASP A 39 -4.53 -13.01 1.28
CA ASP A 39 -3.65 -13.86 2.09
C ASP A 39 -3.47 -15.16 1.33
N ASP A 40 -2.21 -15.52 1.01
CA ASP A 40 -1.89 -16.73 0.27
C ASP A 40 -1.47 -17.88 1.19
N GLY A 41 -1.64 -17.70 2.50
CA GLY A 41 -1.24 -18.69 3.51
C GLY A 41 0.15 -18.46 4.08
N LEU A 42 1.03 -17.79 3.34
CA LEU A 42 2.38 -17.44 3.79
C LEU A 42 2.54 -15.95 4.03
N TYR A 43 1.93 -15.16 3.16
CA TYR A 43 2.05 -13.71 3.19
C TYR A 43 0.68 -13.06 3.12
N ARG A 44 0.57 -11.89 3.75
CA ARG A 44 -0.55 -11.00 3.50
C ARG A 44 -0.11 -9.99 2.47
N ILE A 45 -0.89 -9.85 1.41
CA ILE A 45 -0.58 -8.97 0.29
C ILE A 45 -1.50 -7.76 0.37
N TYR A 46 -0.90 -6.58 0.45
CA TYR A 46 -1.62 -5.32 0.46
C TYR A 46 -1.43 -4.65 -0.89
N THR A 47 -2.51 -4.33 -1.57
CA THR A 47 -2.48 -3.67 -2.87
C THR A 47 -3.17 -2.31 -2.73
N PHE A 48 -2.41 -1.26 -2.97
CA PHE A 48 -2.89 0.12 -2.87
C PHE A 48 -3.05 0.68 -4.27
N HIS A 49 -4.30 0.89 -4.69
CA HIS A 49 -4.60 1.49 -5.99
C HIS A 49 -4.61 3.00 -5.82
N LEU A 50 -3.79 3.69 -6.61
CA LEU A 50 -3.67 5.15 -6.54
C LEU A 50 -4.59 5.81 -7.56
N VAL A 51 -5.01 7.02 -7.27
CA VAL A 51 -5.86 7.79 -8.18
C VAL A 51 -5.18 8.07 -9.52
N THR A 52 -3.85 7.99 -9.55
CA THR A 52 -3.06 8.16 -10.78
C THR A 52 -3.16 6.96 -11.72
N GLY A 53 -3.75 5.86 -11.29
CA GLY A 53 -3.78 4.60 -12.03
C GLY A 53 -2.64 3.66 -11.70
N ARG A 54 -1.69 4.09 -10.88
CA ARG A 54 -0.58 3.22 -10.44
C ARG A 54 -1.01 2.38 -9.25
N THR A 55 -0.24 1.32 -9.00
CA THR A 55 -0.52 0.37 -7.94
C THR A 55 0.75 0.09 -7.15
N ILE A 56 0.63 0.07 -5.83
CA ILE A 56 1.72 -0.31 -4.91
C ILE A 56 1.31 -1.62 -4.25
N THR A 57 2.18 -2.62 -4.32
CA THR A 57 1.94 -3.94 -3.73
C THR A 57 3.00 -4.23 -2.68
N ILE A 58 2.56 -4.55 -1.46
CA ILE A 58 3.44 -4.87 -0.33
C ILE A 58 3.06 -6.25 0.20
N LYS A 59 4.06 -7.12 0.37
CA LYS A 59 3.89 -8.44 1.00
C LYS A 59 4.44 -8.41 2.41
N ARG A 60 3.65 -8.92 3.38
CA ARG A 60 4.07 -9.00 4.79
C ARG A 60 3.77 -10.34 5.39
#